data_5c361d0c854debe1897095a658b2524f
#
_entry.id   5c361d0c854debe1897095a658b2524f
#
_cell.length_a   1.000
_cell.length_b   1.000
_cell.length_c   1.000
_cell.angle_alpha   90.00
_cell.angle_beta   90.00
_cell.angle_gamma   90.00
#
_symmetry.space_group_name_H-M   'P 1'
#
loop_
_entity.id
_entity.type
_entity.pdbx_description
1 polymer ?
#
loop_
_entity_poly.entity_id
_entity_poly.type
_entity_poly.pdbx_seq_one_letter_code
_entity_poly.pdbx_strand_id
1 'polypeptide(L)'
;VQLSDLHIGSWQGNTPAIRKLVDLVNAQQPDLIVFTGDLVNHRAVELNDFQEILAGLKAGDGVYSILGNHDYGPYFHWKSKQDQDNNLIELKQRQAAMGWKLLNNEHTFLIQGNDSIALIGVENQGEPPFSQHGDLPKAKAGIEGMFKLLLSHNPTHWRREVLPESDIDLMLAGHTHAMQLQLGNYSPSVYIYPEWGGMYLEGTRGLYVNVGIGYVGLPFRFGAWPEITVLTLRR
;
A
#
# COMPACT_ATOMS: atom_id res chain seq x y z
N VAL A 1 3.25 -10.88 3.26
CA VAL A 1 4.06 -9.70 3.61
C VAL A 1 3.41 -8.45 3.08
N GLN A 2 3.36 -7.38 3.90
CA GLN A 2 2.93 -6.05 3.46
C GLN A 2 4.15 -5.13 3.31
N LEU A 3 4.18 -4.39 2.20
CA LEU A 3 5.08 -3.28 1.90
C LEU A 3 4.23 -2.04 1.60
N SER A 4 4.74 -0.85 1.90
CA SER A 4 4.04 0.41 1.65
C SER A 4 5.00 1.57 1.46
N ASP A 5 4.56 2.60 0.78
CA ASP A 5 5.18 3.92 0.78
C ASP A 5 6.69 3.85 0.46
N LEU A 6 7.01 3.24 -0.67
CA LEU A 6 8.40 3.08 -1.09
C LEU A 6 9.01 4.41 -1.55
N HIS A 7 8.19 5.28 -2.16
CA HIS A 7 8.63 6.58 -2.66
C HIS A 7 9.96 6.49 -3.40
N ILE A 8 9.98 5.67 -4.45
CA ILE A 8 11.22 5.21 -5.10
C ILE A 8 12.10 6.36 -5.60
N GLY A 9 11.53 7.50 -5.95
CA GLY A 9 12.26 8.70 -6.34
C GLY A 9 13.15 9.27 -5.23
N SER A 10 12.83 8.99 -3.96
CA SER A 10 13.62 9.43 -2.80
C SER A 10 14.95 8.68 -2.67
N TRP A 11 15.10 7.53 -3.31
CA TRP A 11 16.29 6.68 -3.18
C TRP A 11 17.47 7.12 -4.08
N GLN A 12 17.26 8.08 -5.00
CA GLN A 12 18.31 8.73 -5.80
C GLN A 12 19.30 7.75 -6.45
N GLY A 13 18.80 6.68 -7.06
CA GLY A 13 19.61 5.66 -7.72
C GLY A 13 20.31 4.67 -6.76
N ASN A 14 20.00 4.67 -5.46
CA ASN A 14 20.54 3.70 -4.50
C ASN A 14 19.96 2.30 -4.71
N THR A 15 20.29 1.70 -5.84
CA THR A 15 19.84 0.35 -6.21
C THR A 15 20.30 -0.75 -5.24
N PRO A 16 21.48 -0.67 -4.57
CA PRO A 16 21.85 -1.66 -3.57
C PRO A 16 20.86 -1.73 -2.39
N ALA A 17 20.31 -0.60 -1.94
CA ALA A 17 19.34 -0.60 -0.85
C ALA A 17 18.03 -1.28 -1.25
N ILE A 18 17.55 -1.05 -2.49
CA ILE A 18 16.34 -1.70 -2.99
C ILE A 18 16.57 -3.19 -3.26
N ARG A 19 17.76 -3.61 -3.72
CA ARG A 19 18.11 -5.04 -3.80
C ARG A 19 18.07 -5.69 -2.43
N LYS A 20 18.66 -5.04 -1.41
CA LYS A 20 18.60 -5.53 -0.02
C LYS A 20 17.16 -5.65 0.49
N LEU A 21 16.28 -4.70 0.16
CA LEU A 21 14.86 -4.77 0.49
C LEU A 21 14.22 -6.02 -0.13
N VAL A 22 14.42 -6.24 -1.43
CA VAL A 22 13.88 -7.41 -2.14
C VAL A 22 14.41 -8.71 -1.53
N ASP A 23 15.70 -8.78 -1.22
CA ASP A 23 16.31 -9.95 -0.59
C ASP A 23 15.71 -10.23 0.80
N LEU A 24 15.50 -9.18 1.62
CA LEU A 24 14.90 -9.31 2.95
C LEU A 24 13.44 -9.78 2.88
N VAL A 25 12.68 -9.29 1.91
CA VAL A 25 11.29 -9.72 1.68
C VAL A 25 11.24 -11.17 1.22
N ASN A 26 12.06 -11.52 0.22
CA ASN A 26 12.11 -12.89 -0.31
C ASN A 26 12.61 -13.91 0.74
N ALA A 27 13.48 -13.49 1.67
CA ALA A 27 13.95 -14.33 2.77
C ALA A 27 12.81 -14.70 3.76
N GLN A 28 11.71 -13.94 3.79
CA GLN A 28 10.51 -14.29 4.56
C GLN A 28 9.71 -15.44 3.94
N GLN A 29 10.01 -15.82 2.68
CA GLN A 29 9.29 -16.84 1.91
C GLN A 29 7.77 -16.62 1.93
N PRO A 30 7.26 -15.42 1.59
CA PRO A 30 5.86 -15.10 1.72
C PRO A 30 5.00 -15.89 0.74
N ASP A 31 3.81 -16.32 1.19
CA ASP A 31 2.78 -16.84 0.29
C ASP A 31 2.22 -15.70 -0.57
N LEU A 32 2.06 -14.52 0.02
CA LEU A 32 1.50 -13.33 -0.61
C LEU A 32 2.34 -12.10 -0.28
N ILE A 33 2.59 -11.24 -1.28
CA ILE A 33 3.08 -9.87 -1.06
C ILE A 33 1.99 -8.89 -1.46
N VAL A 34 1.71 -7.93 -0.58
CA VAL A 34 0.81 -6.81 -0.87
C VAL A 34 1.54 -5.50 -0.73
N PHE A 35 1.34 -4.61 -1.69
CA PHE A 35 1.90 -3.26 -1.71
C PHE A 35 0.78 -2.23 -1.58
N THR A 36 0.75 -1.50 -0.47
CA THR A 36 -0.39 -0.64 -0.10
C THR A 36 -0.24 0.82 -0.56
N GLY A 37 0.38 1.05 -1.72
CA GLY A 37 0.41 2.35 -2.40
C GLY A 37 1.64 3.21 -2.14
N ASP A 38 1.72 4.34 -2.84
CA ASP A 38 2.82 5.29 -2.86
C ASP A 38 4.16 4.64 -3.29
N LEU A 39 4.11 4.04 -4.47
CA LEU A 39 5.29 3.44 -5.11
C LEU A 39 6.29 4.51 -5.58
N VAL A 40 5.79 5.60 -6.15
CA VAL A 40 6.58 6.72 -6.64
C VAL A 40 6.35 7.98 -5.80
N ASN A 41 7.25 8.97 -5.91
CA ASN A 41 7.01 10.28 -5.34
C ASN A 41 6.01 11.07 -6.19
N HIS A 42 6.17 11.01 -7.52
CA HIS A 42 5.39 11.81 -8.46
C HIS A 42 5.24 11.16 -9.84
N ARG A 43 6.28 10.45 -10.34
CA ARG A 43 6.37 10.09 -11.74
C ARG A 43 6.81 8.65 -11.97
N ALA A 44 6.20 8.01 -12.95
CA ALA A 44 6.52 6.64 -13.35
C ALA A 44 8.01 6.45 -13.74
N VAL A 45 8.65 7.47 -14.33
CA VAL A 45 10.08 7.43 -14.71
C VAL A 45 11.03 7.24 -13.52
N GLU A 46 10.58 7.48 -12.29
CA GLU A 46 11.35 7.23 -11.07
C GLU A 46 11.69 5.73 -10.91
N LEU A 47 10.93 4.85 -11.57
CA LEU A 47 11.15 3.40 -11.57
C LEU A 47 12.27 2.94 -12.53
N ASN A 48 12.86 3.81 -13.37
CA ASN A 48 13.78 3.40 -14.43
C ASN A 48 14.91 2.48 -13.94
N ASP A 49 15.56 2.82 -12.82
CA ASP A 49 16.69 2.05 -12.28
C ASP A 49 16.25 0.92 -11.34
N PHE A 50 14.96 0.85 -11.00
CA PHE A 50 14.47 -0.01 -9.92
C PHE A 50 13.47 -1.06 -10.37
N GLN A 51 12.84 -0.89 -11.53
CA GLN A 51 11.77 -1.76 -12.01
C GLN A 51 12.19 -3.23 -12.05
N GLU A 52 13.36 -3.54 -12.64
CA GLU A 52 13.87 -4.90 -12.72
C GLU A 52 14.21 -5.50 -11.34
N ILE A 53 14.63 -4.65 -10.41
CA ILE A 53 14.93 -5.09 -9.04
C ILE A 53 13.63 -5.44 -8.31
N LEU A 54 12.61 -4.59 -8.41
CA LEU A 54 11.30 -4.81 -7.79
C LEU A 54 10.53 -5.98 -8.42
N ALA A 55 10.76 -6.26 -9.71
CA ALA A 55 10.27 -7.48 -10.37
C ALA A 55 10.85 -8.76 -9.75
N GLY A 56 11.94 -8.65 -8.97
CA GLY A 56 12.55 -9.76 -8.23
C GLY A 56 11.80 -10.16 -6.95
N LEU A 57 10.74 -9.48 -6.55
CA LEU A 57 9.87 -9.90 -5.44
C LEU A 57 9.16 -11.22 -5.78
N LYS A 58 9.16 -12.17 -4.82
CA LYS A 58 8.64 -13.54 -5.03
C LYS A 58 7.66 -13.92 -3.93
N ALA A 59 6.48 -14.37 -4.33
CA ALA A 59 5.48 -14.93 -3.44
C ALA A 59 4.68 -16.02 -4.16
N GLY A 60 4.21 -17.03 -3.44
CA GLY A 60 3.47 -18.17 -4.01
C GLY A 60 2.22 -17.74 -4.76
N ASP A 61 1.41 -16.86 -4.16
CA ASP A 61 0.18 -16.30 -4.73
C ASP A 61 0.44 -15.04 -5.57
N GLY A 62 1.67 -14.54 -5.55
CA GLY A 62 2.12 -13.37 -6.31
C GLY A 62 2.15 -12.08 -5.51
N VAL A 63 2.37 -10.99 -6.26
CA VAL A 63 2.44 -9.62 -5.72
C VAL A 63 1.20 -8.86 -6.17
N TYR A 64 0.47 -8.29 -5.21
CA TYR A 64 -0.68 -7.44 -5.45
C TYR A 64 -0.40 -6.02 -4.96
N SER A 65 -0.94 -5.04 -5.64
CA SER A 65 -0.74 -3.63 -5.30
C SER A 65 -2.02 -2.82 -5.40
N ILE A 66 -2.03 -1.70 -4.74
CA ILE A 66 -3.01 -0.62 -4.93
C ILE A 66 -2.25 0.69 -5.17
N LEU A 67 -2.96 1.75 -5.54
CA LEU A 67 -2.41 3.09 -5.67
C LEU A 67 -2.56 3.89 -4.38
N GLY A 68 -1.53 4.65 -4.03
CA GLY A 68 -1.59 5.70 -3.03
C GLY A 68 -1.75 7.09 -3.66
N ASN A 69 -1.85 8.13 -2.86
CA ASN A 69 -2.12 9.48 -3.36
C ASN A 69 -0.97 10.05 -4.20
N HIS A 70 0.28 9.69 -3.94
CA HIS A 70 1.43 10.11 -4.72
C HIS A 70 1.45 9.49 -6.13
N ASP A 71 0.94 8.28 -6.28
CA ASP A 71 0.95 7.55 -7.55
C ASP A 71 0.12 8.25 -8.65
N TYR A 72 -0.87 9.09 -8.27
CA TYR A 72 -1.62 9.93 -9.23
C TYR A 72 -0.86 11.19 -9.68
N GLY A 73 0.31 11.47 -9.10
CA GLY A 73 1.18 12.57 -9.45
C GLY A 73 0.63 13.99 -9.16
N PRO A 74 -0.19 14.23 -8.10
CA PRO A 74 -0.80 15.53 -7.87
C PRO A 74 0.22 16.59 -7.40
N TYR A 75 1.37 16.16 -6.90
CA TYR A 75 2.41 17.03 -6.33
C TYR A 75 3.51 17.41 -7.32
N PHE A 76 3.32 17.10 -8.61
CA PHE A 76 4.23 17.46 -9.68
C PHE A 76 3.58 18.52 -10.58
N HIS A 77 4.38 19.47 -11.08
CA HIS A 77 3.89 20.47 -12.03
C HIS A 77 3.85 19.90 -13.46
N TRP A 78 2.69 19.43 -13.89
CA TRP A 78 2.47 18.88 -15.21
C TRP A 78 2.22 19.99 -16.24
N LYS A 79 2.68 19.80 -17.49
CA LYS A 79 2.40 20.72 -18.58
C LYS A 79 0.92 20.70 -18.99
N SER A 80 0.27 19.55 -18.82
CA SER A 80 -1.14 19.34 -19.10
C SER A 80 -1.73 18.24 -18.22
N LYS A 81 -3.06 18.19 -18.11
CA LYS A 81 -3.76 17.06 -17.46
C LYS A 81 -3.49 15.75 -18.20
N GLN A 82 -3.38 15.79 -19.53
CA GLN A 82 -3.06 14.60 -20.34
C GLN A 82 -1.69 14.02 -19.98
N ASP A 83 -0.67 14.85 -19.71
CA ASP A 83 0.64 14.36 -19.30
C ASP A 83 0.57 13.65 -17.93
N GLN A 84 -0.23 14.17 -17.01
CA GLN A 84 -0.48 13.51 -15.73
C GLN A 84 -1.19 12.17 -15.91
N ASP A 85 -2.22 12.11 -16.74
CA ASP A 85 -2.97 10.89 -17.02
C ASP A 85 -2.09 9.83 -17.72
N ASN A 86 -1.27 10.26 -18.68
CA ASN A 86 -0.29 9.40 -19.34
C ASN A 86 0.74 8.81 -18.35
N ASN A 87 1.19 9.61 -17.38
CA ASN A 87 2.09 9.16 -16.32
C ASN A 87 1.44 8.07 -15.46
N LEU A 88 0.18 8.24 -15.09
CA LEU A 88 -0.54 7.21 -14.32
C LEU A 88 -0.71 5.91 -15.15
N ILE A 89 -1.02 6.03 -16.43
CA ILE A 89 -1.10 4.89 -17.35
C ILE A 89 0.26 4.17 -17.40
N GLU A 90 1.35 4.91 -17.56
CA GLU A 90 2.71 4.37 -17.58
C GLU A 90 3.04 3.65 -16.27
N LEU A 91 2.70 4.25 -15.12
CA LEU A 91 2.94 3.64 -13.81
C LEU A 91 2.21 2.28 -13.67
N LYS A 92 0.94 2.21 -14.09
CA LYS A 92 0.15 0.97 -14.11
C LYS A 92 0.79 -0.09 -15.02
N GLN A 93 1.25 0.31 -16.21
CA GLN A 93 1.95 -0.59 -17.15
C GLN A 93 3.27 -1.12 -16.58
N ARG A 94 4.03 -0.29 -15.88
CA ARG A 94 5.27 -0.67 -15.22
C ARG A 94 5.04 -1.67 -14.09
N GLN A 95 3.99 -1.48 -13.29
CA GLN A 95 3.59 -2.46 -12.27
C GLN A 95 3.24 -3.81 -12.90
N ALA A 96 2.44 -3.81 -13.97
CA ALA A 96 2.13 -5.02 -14.72
C ALA A 96 3.38 -5.69 -15.31
N ALA A 97 4.34 -4.90 -15.84
CA ALA A 97 5.61 -5.41 -16.37
C ALA A 97 6.51 -6.01 -15.28
N MET A 98 6.37 -5.58 -14.01
CA MET A 98 7.02 -6.23 -12.86
C MET A 98 6.32 -7.52 -12.42
N GLY A 99 5.20 -7.89 -13.05
CA GLY A 99 4.39 -9.04 -12.66
C GLY A 99 3.46 -8.75 -11.48
N TRP A 100 3.30 -7.49 -11.08
CA TRP A 100 2.39 -7.09 -10.01
C TRP A 100 0.96 -6.99 -10.53
N LYS A 101 0.01 -7.42 -9.71
CA LYS A 101 -1.42 -7.36 -9.99
C LYS A 101 -2.01 -6.17 -9.26
N LEU A 102 -2.28 -5.09 -10.00
CA LEU A 102 -2.87 -3.88 -9.45
C LEU A 102 -4.38 -4.06 -9.29
N LEU A 103 -4.90 -3.85 -8.09
CA LEU A 103 -6.33 -3.89 -7.78
C LEU A 103 -6.87 -2.45 -7.68
N ASN A 104 -7.76 -2.10 -8.62
CA ASN A 104 -8.38 -0.77 -8.72
C ASN A 104 -9.89 -0.86 -8.57
N ASN A 105 -10.40 -0.82 -7.34
CA ASN A 105 -11.81 -1.03 -7.00
C ASN A 105 -12.31 -2.40 -7.49
N GLU A 106 -11.55 -3.43 -7.16
CA GLU A 106 -11.79 -4.81 -7.56
C GLU A 106 -11.25 -5.80 -6.53
N HIS A 107 -11.56 -7.06 -6.69
CA HIS A 107 -11.08 -8.14 -5.83
C HIS A 107 -10.59 -9.35 -6.61
N THR A 108 -9.90 -10.21 -5.89
CA THR A 108 -9.52 -11.55 -6.31
C THR A 108 -9.65 -12.52 -5.15
N PHE A 109 -9.65 -13.82 -5.45
CA PHE A 109 -9.69 -14.85 -4.42
C PHE A 109 -8.31 -15.52 -4.30
N LEU A 110 -7.85 -15.68 -3.07
CA LEU A 110 -6.68 -16.48 -2.73
C LEU A 110 -7.20 -17.81 -2.18
N ILE A 111 -6.75 -18.90 -2.78
CA ILE A 111 -7.27 -20.26 -2.50
C ILE A 111 -6.14 -21.12 -1.95
N GLN A 112 -6.35 -21.70 -0.78
CA GLN A 112 -5.45 -22.66 -0.19
C GLN A 112 -6.22 -23.93 0.23
N GLY A 113 -6.07 -25.01 -0.54
CA GLY A 113 -6.85 -26.24 -0.33
C GLY A 113 -8.34 -25.98 -0.53
N ASN A 114 -9.14 -26.16 0.53
CA ASN A 114 -10.59 -25.92 0.52
C ASN A 114 -10.99 -24.54 1.09
N ASP A 115 -10.01 -23.76 1.55
CA ASP A 115 -10.25 -22.43 2.12
C ASP A 115 -9.97 -21.34 1.09
N SER A 116 -10.69 -20.23 1.19
CA SER A 116 -10.49 -19.06 0.37
C SER A 116 -10.68 -17.78 1.17
N ILE A 117 -9.91 -16.76 0.83
CA ILE A 117 -10.09 -15.41 1.31
C ILE A 117 -10.26 -14.45 0.13
N ALA A 118 -11.04 -13.41 0.32
CA ALA A 118 -11.15 -12.34 -0.66
C ALA A 118 -10.08 -11.28 -0.41
N LEU A 119 -9.20 -11.06 -1.37
CA LEU A 119 -8.28 -9.94 -1.40
C LEU A 119 -8.90 -8.81 -2.22
N ILE A 120 -9.21 -7.70 -1.56
CA ILE A 120 -9.92 -6.56 -2.11
C ILE A 120 -8.94 -5.39 -2.19
N GLY A 121 -8.91 -4.68 -3.30
CA GLY A 121 -8.14 -3.45 -3.44
C GLY A 121 -9.02 -2.29 -3.88
N VAL A 122 -8.88 -1.16 -3.21
CA VAL A 122 -9.52 0.09 -3.62
C VAL A 122 -8.46 1.10 -4.08
N GLU A 123 -8.84 1.97 -5.01
CA GLU A 123 -8.04 3.15 -5.33
C GLU A 123 -7.94 4.07 -4.11
N ASN A 124 -7.04 5.07 -4.15
CA ASN A 124 -6.85 5.92 -2.98
C ASN A 124 -8.15 6.56 -2.49
N GLN A 125 -8.44 6.37 -1.21
CA GLN A 125 -9.61 6.92 -0.53
C GLN A 125 -9.15 7.61 0.75
N GLY A 126 -8.93 8.92 0.67
CA GLY A 126 -8.44 9.76 1.76
C GLY A 126 -9.40 10.87 2.13
N GLU A 127 -9.14 11.53 3.26
CA GLU A 127 -9.80 12.79 3.60
C GLU A 127 -9.23 13.94 2.74
N PRO A 128 -10.04 14.94 2.39
CA PRO A 128 -9.53 16.13 1.71
C PRO A 128 -8.31 16.73 2.43
N PRO A 129 -7.25 17.12 1.72
CA PRO A 129 -7.18 17.34 0.26
C PRO A 129 -6.75 16.12 -0.57
N PHE A 130 -6.67 14.92 0.01
CA PHE A 130 -6.28 13.72 -0.71
C PHE A 130 -7.38 13.25 -1.67
N SER A 131 -6.97 12.53 -2.71
CA SER A 131 -7.88 12.01 -3.71
C SER A 131 -8.85 10.99 -3.13
N GLN A 132 -10.07 10.97 -3.66
CA GLN A 132 -11.16 10.07 -3.29
C GLN A 132 -11.62 9.33 -4.55
N HIS A 133 -10.94 8.24 -4.90
CA HIS A 133 -11.22 7.40 -6.06
C HIS A 133 -11.68 6.00 -5.67
N GLY A 134 -11.66 5.68 -4.37
CA GLY A 134 -12.09 4.40 -3.85
C GLY A 134 -13.60 4.18 -4.07
N ASP A 135 -13.94 2.95 -4.42
CA ASP A 135 -15.31 2.46 -4.57
C ASP A 135 -15.41 1.09 -3.89
N LEU A 136 -15.55 1.12 -2.56
CA LEU A 136 -15.60 -0.09 -1.75
C LEU A 136 -16.82 -0.96 -2.06
N PRO A 137 -18.03 -0.41 -2.29
CA PRO A 137 -19.18 -1.21 -2.72
C PRO A 137 -18.92 -2.01 -4.00
N LYS A 138 -18.31 -1.38 -5.01
CA LYS A 138 -17.91 -2.05 -6.25
C LYS A 138 -16.85 -3.09 -5.99
N ALA A 139 -15.80 -2.74 -5.24
CA ALA A 139 -14.67 -3.63 -4.98
C ALA A 139 -15.07 -4.92 -4.26
N LYS A 140 -16.09 -4.87 -3.39
CA LYS A 140 -16.58 -6.04 -2.63
C LYS A 140 -17.83 -6.69 -3.22
N ALA A 141 -18.30 -6.28 -4.38
CA ALA A 141 -19.54 -6.80 -4.96
C ALA A 141 -19.47 -8.32 -5.22
N GLY A 142 -20.46 -9.05 -4.72
CA GLY A 142 -20.56 -10.51 -4.92
C GLY A 142 -19.67 -11.34 -3.98
N ILE A 143 -19.06 -10.72 -2.94
CA ILE A 143 -18.30 -11.45 -1.93
C ILE A 143 -19.16 -11.62 -0.67
N GLU A 144 -19.55 -12.84 -0.36
CA GLU A 144 -20.31 -13.16 0.84
C GLU A 144 -19.67 -14.33 1.59
N GLY A 145 -19.79 -14.33 2.93
CA GLY A 145 -19.50 -15.50 3.78
C GLY A 145 -18.05 -15.95 3.85
N MET A 146 -17.08 -15.12 3.43
CA MET A 146 -15.64 -15.41 3.51
C MET A 146 -14.87 -14.27 4.17
N PHE A 147 -13.65 -14.57 4.64
CA PHE A 147 -12.74 -13.58 5.20
C PHE A 147 -12.33 -12.57 4.12
N LYS A 148 -12.43 -11.28 4.44
CA LYS A 148 -12.18 -10.15 3.55
C LYS A 148 -10.95 -9.36 4.00
N LEU A 149 -9.89 -9.41 3.21
CA LEU A 149 -8.67 -8.63 3.38
C LEU A 149 -8.72 -7.44 2.42
N LEU A 150 -8.85 -6.24 2.96
CA LEU A 150 -8.90 -5.00 2.19
C LEU A 150 -7.52 -4.33 2.16
N LEU A 151 -7.07 -3.95 0.97
CA LEU A 151 -5.97 -3.03 0.74
C LEU A 151 -6.54 -1.64 0.48
N SER A 152 -6.21 -0.67 1.33
CA SER A 152 -6.59 0.73 1.15
C SER A 152 -5.49 1.62 1.71
N HIS A 153 -4.95 2.50 0.88
CA HIS A 153 -3.73 3.25 1.20
C HIS A 153 -3.88 4.14 2.45
N ASN A 154 -4.94 4.97 2.49
CA ASN A 154 -5.11 5.94 3.57
C ASN A 154 -5.90 5.33 4.74
N PRO A 155 -5.37 5.33 5.99
CA PRO A 155 -6.05 4.73 7.14
C PRO A 155 -7.35 5.45 7.55
N THR A 156 -7.57 6.71 7.13
CA THR A 156 -8.83 7.42 7.43
C THR A 156 -10.05 6.75 6.81
N HIS A 157 -9.86 5.95 5.75
CA HIS A 157 -10.91 5.15 5.14
C HIS A 157 -11.55 4.15 6.13
N TRP A 158 -10.76 3.66 7.11
CA TRP A 158 -11.22 2.73 8.14
C TRP A 158 -12.41 3.25 8.92
N ARG A 159 -12.27 4.43 9.55
CA ARG A 159 -13.33 5.03 10.37
C ARG A 159 -14.47 5.59 9.54
N ARG A 160 -14.15 6.10 8.35
CA ARG A 160 -15.11 6.84 7.52
C ARG A 160 -16.11 5.92 6.83
N GLU A 161 -15.66 4.81 6.29
CA GLU A 161 -16.49 3.95 5.44
C GLU A 161 -16.39 2.47 5.82
N VAL A 162 -15.15 1.95 6.05
CA VAL A 162 -14.96 0.52 6.23
C VAL A 162 -15.66 -0.02 7.46
N LEU A 163 -15.51 0.63 8.62
CA LEU A 163 -16.18 0.20 9.86
C LEU A 163 -17.70 0.33 9.80
N PRO A 164 -18.27 1.49 9.44
CA PRO A 164 -19.72 1.69 9.49
C PRO A 164 -20.49 1.01 8.35
N GLU A 165 -19.88 0.84 7.17
CA GLU A 165 -20.61 0.51 5.95
C GLU A 165 -20.19 -0.83 5.31
N SER A 166 -19.29 -1.58 5.96
CA SER A 166 -18.82 -2.83 5.39
C SER A 166 -18.62 -3.94 6.43
N ASP A 167 -18.35 -5.14 5.93
CA ASP A 167 -18.04 -6.35 6.68
C ASP A 167 -16.58 -6.82 6.44
N ILE A 168 -15.68 -5.88 6.21
CA ILE A 168 -14.24 -6.15 6.06
C ILE A 168 -13.68 -6.65 7.38
N ASP A 169 -12.95 -7.75 7.37
CA ASP A 169 -12.34 -8.35 8.56
C ASP A 169 -10.99 -7.71 8.91
N LEU A 170 -10.15 -7.49 7.90
CA LEU A 170 -8.84 -6.86 8.07
C LEU A 170 -8.56 -5.87 6.94
N MET A 171 -8.17 -4.66 7.30
CA MET A 171 -7.68 -3.65 6.37
C MET A 171 -6.18 -3.45 6.55
N LEU A 172 -5.43 -3.36 5.46
CA LEU A 172 -4.02 -2.99 5.43
C LEU A 172 -3.86 -1.63 4.78
N ALA A 173 -3.18 -0.72 5.47
CA ALA A 173 -2.95 0.65 5.03
C ALA A 173 -1.49 1.08 5.18
N GLY A 174 -1.16 2.27 4.65
CA GLY A 174 0.13 2.94 4.77
C GLY A 174 -0.03 4.44 5.04
N HIS A 175 0.54 5.27 4.17
CA HIS A 175 0.30 6.71 4.04
C HIS A 175 0.91 7.61 5.12
N THR A 176 0.85 7.25 6.37
CA THR A 176 1.14 8.17 7.49
C THR A 176 2.63 8.41 7.70
N HIS A 177 3.47 7.44 7.33
CA HIS A 177 4.90 7.38 7.67
C HIS A 177 5.21 7.60 9.17
N ALA A 178 4.19 7.59 10.06
CA ALA A 178 4.28 8.10 11.42
C ALA A 178 4.91 9.52 11.44
N MET A 179 4.65 10.35 10.40
CA MET A 179 5.35 11.63 10.15
C MET A 179 6.88 11.52 10.24
N GLN A 180 7.43 10.34 9.95
CA GLN A 180 8.88 10.04 10.01
C GLN A 180 9.51 10.24 11.39
N LEU A 181 8.69 10.44 12.44
CA LEU A 181 9.12 10.67 13.81
C LEU A 181 8.28 9.83 14.78
N GLN A 182 8.95 8.96 15.53
CA GLN A 182 8.32 8.12 16.55
C GLN A 182 9.21 8.03 17.80
N LEU A 183 8.62 8.19 18.96
CA LEU A 183 9.26 8.06 20.27
C LEU A 183 8.47 7.04 21.10
N GLY A 184 8.96 5.82 21.17
CA GLY A 184 8.21 4.70 21.76
C GLY A 184 6.87 4.48 21.05
N ASN A 185 5.76 4.59 21.76
CA ASN A 185 4.40 4.42 21.22
C ASN A 185 3.74 5.74 20.80
N TYR A 186 4.52 6.80 20.65
CA TYR A 186 4.01 8.12 20.26
C TYR A 186 4.62 8.60 18.95
N SER A 187 3.77 9.15 18.10
CA SER A 187 4.15 9.95 16.92
C SER A 187 3.28 11.19 16.85
N PRO A 188 3.82 12.34 16.39
CA PRO A 188 3.01 13.53 16.09
C PRO A 188 1.87 13.25 15.10
N SER A 189 2.00 12.20 14.31
CA SER A 189 0.98 11.74 13.36
C SER A 189 -0.40 11.52 14.02
N VAL A 190 -0.45 11.20 15.32
CA VAL A 190 -1.69 10.95 16.08
C VAL A 190 -2.68 12.13 16.03
N TYR A 191 -2.19 13.35 15.87
CA TYR A 191 -3.04 14.53 15.80
C TYR A 191 -3.80 14.68 14.47
N ILE A 192 -3.35 13.96 13.42
CA ILE A 192 -4.00 13.95 12.10
C ILE A 192 -4.61 12.58 11.82
N TYR A 193 -3.89 11.53 12.16
CA TYR A 193 -4.27 10.14 11.95
C TYR A 193 -4.34 9.43 13.30
N PRO A 194 -5.52 9.23 13.90
CA PRO A 194 -5.66 8.45 15.13
C PRO A 194 -5.05 7.05 14.99
N GLU A 195 -5.24 6.43 13.83
CA GLU A 195 -4.62 5.17 13.43
C GLU A 195 -3.36 5.45 12.56
N TRP A 196 -2.25 5.80 13.20
CA TRP A 196 -1.04 6.24 12.50
C TRP A 196 0.00 5.13 12.26
N GLY A 197 -0.07 3.99 12.94
CA GLY A 197 0.92 2.92 12.80
C GLY A 197 0.61 1.71 13.68
N GLY A 198 0.90 0.50 13.18
CA GLY A 198 0.66 -0.75 13.89
C GLY A 198 -0.78 -1.25 13.78
N MET A 199 -1.16 -2.13 14.71
CA MET A 199 -2.45 -2.84 14.71
C MET A 199 -3.48 -2.12 15.58
N TYR A 200 -4.68 -1.94 15.04
CA TYR A 200 -5.88 -1.43 15.71
C TYR A 200 -7.00 -2.46 15.59
N LEU A 201 -7.71 -2.73 16.68
CA LEU A 201 -8.79 -3.71 16.73
C LEU A 201 -10.10 -3.05 17.15
N GLU A 202 -11.17 -3.38 16.42
CA GLU A 202 -12.55 -3.01 16.71
C GLU A 202 -13.41 -4.28 16.75
N GLY A 203 -13.58 -4.83 17.94
CA GLY A 203 -14.16 -6.17 18.12
C GLY A 203 -13.28 -7.25 17.47
N THR A 204 -13.82 -7.93 16.47
CA THR A 204 -13.11 -8.96 15.69
C THR A 204 -12.46 -8.43 14.41
N ARG A 205 -12.61 -7.16 14.12
CA ARG A 205 -12.12 -6.52 12.89
C ARG A 205 -10.84 -5.75 13.17
N GLY A 206 -9.93 -5.74 12.19
CA GLY A 206 -8.61 -5.14 12.35
C GLY A 206 -8.23 -4.15 11.26
N LEU A 207 -7.42 -3.16 11.63
CA LEU A 207 -6.66 -2.31 10.73
C LEU A 207 -5.18 -2.42 11.09
N TYR A 208 -4.33 -2.70 10.12
CA TYR A 208 -2.89 -2.55 10.27
C TYR A 208 -2.38 -1.40 9.40
N VAL A 209 -1.66 -0.47 10.01
CA VAL A 209 -1.04 0.67 9.33
C VAL A 209 0.47 0.49 9.31
N ASN A 210 1.04 0.23 8.13
CA ASN A 210 2.47 0.16 7.90
C ASN A 210 3.05 1.57 7.78
N VAL A 211 4.13 1.87 8.49
CA VAL A 211 4.74 3.21 8.50
C VAL A 211 5.65 3.49 7.30
N GLY A 212 5.64 2.58 6.32
CA GLY A 212 6.33 2.77 5.05
C GLY A 212 7.83 2.48 5.08
N ILE A 213 8.39 2.33 3.88
CA ILE A 213 9.80 2.01 3.66
C ILE A 213 10.60 3.26 3.30
N GLY A 214 10.07 4.09 2.41
CA GLY A 214 10.71 5.29 1.91
C GLY A 214 10.55 6.50 2.84
N TYR A 215 10.77 7.68 2.30
CA TYR A 215 10.53 8.95 2.98
C TYR A 215 9.93 9.97 2.02
N VAL A 216 9.25 10.97 2.61
CA VAL A 216 8.65 12.08 1.87
C VAL A 216 9.21 13.40 2.39
N GLY A 217 9.57 14.31 1.48
CA GLY A 217 10.09 15.62 1.82
C GLY A 217 11.52 15.56 2.38
N LEU A 218 11.65 15.45 3.68
CA LEU A 218 12.97 15.42 4.33
C LEU A 218 13.54 14.00 4.38
N PRO A 219 14.82 13.78 4.01
CA PRO A 219 15.49 12.48 4.09
C PRO A 219 15.85 12.13 5.55
N PHE A 220 14.83 12.00 6.37
CA PHE A 220 14.96 11.83 7.81
C PHE A 220 13.89 10.87 8.32
N ARG A 221 14.29 9.88 9.12
CA ARG A 221 13.41 9.06 9.94
C ARG A 221 14.04 8.88 11.30
N PHE A 222 13.28 9.10 12.37
CA PHE A 222 13.71 8.86 13.73
C PHE A 222 12.66 8.06 14.50
N GLY A 223 13.03 6.85 14.91
CA GLY A 223 12.12 5.93 15.59
C GLY A 223 11.09 5.25 14.67
N ALA A 224 10.54 5.97 13.72
CA ALA A 224 9.68 5.43 12.64
C ALA A 224 10.55 4.79 11.54
N TRP A 225 11.21 3.67 11.87
CA TRP A 225 12.13 2.99 10.95
C TRP A 225 11.39 2.39 9.74
N PRO A 226 12.08 2.18 8.59
CA PRO A 226 11.50 1.45 7.47
C PRO A 226 10.96 0.09 7.90
N GLU A 227 9.76 -0.24 7.44
CA GLU A 227 9.02 -1.41 7.92
C GLU A 227 8.69 -2.40 6.80
N ILE A 228 9.03 -3.68 7.04
CA ILE A 228 8.50 -4.84 6.32
C ILE A 228 7.57 -5.55 7.29
N THR A 229 6.26 -5.55 7.06
CA THR A 229 5.31 -6.21 7.95
C THR A 229 5.09 -7.67 7.52
N VAL A 230 5.24 -8.59 8.44
CA VAL A 230 4.90 -10.00 8.24
C VAL A 230 3.64 -10.33 9.02
N LEU A 231 2.57 -10.70 8.32
CA LEU A 231 1.28 -11.09 8.90
C LEU A 231 1.06 -12.58 8.65
N THR A 232 0.61 -13.28 9.67
CA THR A 232 0.19 -14.69 9.54
C THR A 232 -1.31 -14.76 9.79
N LEU A 233 -2.07 -15.08 8.74
CA LEU A 233 -3.50 -15.38 8.86
C LEU A 233 -3.65 -16.84 9.28
N ARG A 234 -4.42 -17.08 10.32
CA ARG A 234 -4.70 -18.42 10.85
C ARG A 234 -6.21 -18.60 11.00
N ARG A 235 -6.66 -19.83 10.76
CA ARG A 235 -8.03 -20.24 11.03
C ARG A 235 -8.25 -20.42 12.52
#